data_34b9488438ff69280973c1c8fb3a45d2
#
_entry.id   34b9488438ff69280973c1c8fb3a45d2
#
_cell.length_a   1.000
_cell.length_b   1.000
_cell.length_c   1.000
_cell.angle_alpha   90.00
_cell.angle_beta   90.00
_cell.angle_gamma   90.00
#
_symmetry.space_group_name_H-M   'P 1'
#
loop_
_entity.id
_entity.type
_entity.pdbx_description
1 polymer ?
#
loop_
_entity_poly.entity_id
_entity_poly.type
_entity_poly.pdbx_seq_one_letter_code
_entity_poly.pdbx_strand_id
1 'polypeptide(L)'
;MPISKSLVQPFRKPMILVGSGFRGFFAPYTQGASPAPTLFDPARQGRFDTHMPPAGWVDLGWIDQFRRSPAGRVGQIRSGYRGAVRAQYRGEIGSAVEFEFREWGKLQMALATGTTHFNILKAAAGAAQQPLGGSPAAAVALGAGSTASVIELAVGGGAQFQAGEMIAVDVDFTGQAGFVGSGVQATFVTPSAITDVDFIRRVTFNVGVIQSKTGDSLTLAQPLLGGVPLAAAKVQTVTGFASREGSSFIQSWSAVFVVDTADGAQLYYYYPQLSVSNEREDASFDVENSGTADVRGYALRAEFNALAFEDSIDGETVVCYRGFFPAPGSQAY
;
A
#
# COMPACT_ATOMS: atom_id res chain seq x y z
N MET A 1 26.46 40.72 -47.78
CA MET A 1 26.02 40.43 -46.40
C MET A 1 25.47 38.98 -46.41
N PRO A 2 26.02 38.07 -45.67
CA PRO A 2 25.44 36.74 -45.60
C PRO A 2 24.17 36.78 -44.73
N ILE A 3 23.06 36.32 -45.31
CA ILE A 3 21.79 36.15 -44.62
C ILE A 3 22.00 35.09 -43.59
N SER A 4 21.94 35.47 -42.30
CA SER A 4 21.91 34.51 -41.19
C SER A 4 20.71 33.61 -41.36
N LYS A 5 20.95 32.32 -41.68
CA LYS A 5 19.92 31.31 -41.64
C LYS A 5 19.45 31.21 -40.20
N SER A 6 18.27 31.72 -39.92
CA SER A 6 17.56 31.42 -38.68
C SER A 6 17.54 29.90 -38.50
N LEU A 7 18.20 29.42 -37.48
CA LEU A 7 18.08 28.02 -37.05
C LEU A 7 16.64 27.84 -36.55
N VAL A 8 15.75 27.46 -37.44
CA VAL A 8 14.45 26.93 -37.04
C VAL A 8 14.73 25.65 -36.27
N GLN A 9 14.65 25.73 -34.95
CA GLN A 9 14.72 24.51 -34.16
C GLN A 9 13.59 23.59 -34.62
N PRO A 10 13.89 22.33 -34.99
CA PRO A 10 12.85 21.41 -35.37
C PRO A 10 11.87 21.26 -34.21
N PHE A 11 10.60 21.49 -34.49
CA PHE A 11 9.54 21.31 -33.50
C PHE A 11 9.52 19.84 -33.10
N ARG A 12 9.87 19.53 -31.86
CA ARG A 12 9.84 18.17 -31.31
C ARG A 12 8.38 17.78 -31.10
N LYS A 13 7.94 16.74 -31.77
CA LYS A 13 6.57 16.23 -31.57
C LYS A 13 6.44 15.65 -30.16
N PRO A 14 5.43 16.07 -29.40
CA PRO A 14 5.12 15.41 -28.15
C PRO A 14 4.78 13.93 -28.40
N MET A 15 5.23 13.06 -27.51
CA MET A 15 4.87 11.64 -27.54
C MET A 15 3.42 11.45 -27.12
N ILE A 16 2.72 10.53 -27.78
CA ILE A 16 1.43 10.02 -27.31
C ILE A 16 1.76 8.81 -26.42
N LEU A 17 1.51 8.94 -25.12
CA LEU A 17 1.70 7.83 -24.20
C LEU A 17 0.47 6.91 -24.27
N VAL A 18 0.67 5.70 -24.77
CA VAL A 18 -0.32 4.64 -24.76
C VAL A 18 0.10 3.64 -23.69
N GLY A 19 -0.52 3.73 -22.51
CA GLY A 19 -0.23 2.84 -21.40
C GLY A 19 -1.10 1.59 -21.41
N SER A 20 -0.57 0.49 -20.90
CA SER A 20 -1.29 -0.77 -20.74
C SER A 20 -2.19 -0.78 -19.48
N GLY A 21 -2.09 0.21 -18.61
CA GLY A 21 -2.78 0.35 -17.35
C GLY A 21 -1.87 0.91 -16.26
N PHE A 22 -2.46 1.23 -15.12
CA PHE A 22 -1.73 1.63 -13.91
C PHE A 22 -1.54 0.45 -12.98
N ARG A 23 -0.35 0.34 -12.39
CA ARG A 23 -0.08 -0.51 -11.23
C ARG A 23 0.28 0.35 -10.03
N GLY A 24 -0.22 -0.02 -8.87
CA GLY A 24 0.07 0.65 -7.60
C GLY A 24 0.98 -0.22 -6.73
N PHE A 25 2.00 0.39 -6.14
CA PHE A 25 2.90 -0.24 -5.18
C PHE A 25 2.95 0.60 -3.93
N PHE A 26 2.71 -0.01 -2.79
CA PHE A 26 2.66 0.66 -1.52
C PHE A 26 3.72 0.10 -0.57
N ALA A 27 4.33 0.99 0.21
CA ALA A 27 5.22 0.61 1.29
C ALA A 27 4.82 1.34 2.57
N PRO A 28 4.97 0.72 3.74
CA PRO A 28 4.67 1.39 5.00
C PRO A 28 5.50 2.66 5.15
N TYR A 29 4.85 3.75 5.53
CA TYR A 29 5.52 4.99 5.89
C TYR A 29 5.72 5.03 7.40
N THR A 30 6.98 5.09 7.83
CA THR A 30 7.34 5.19 9.25
C THR A 30 7.46 6.66 9.63
N GLN A 31 6.44 7.18 10.29
CA GLN A 31 6.47 8.53 10.82
C GLN A 31 7.41 8.61 12.02
N GLY A 32 8.27 9.62 12.05
CA GLY A 32 9.22 9.81 13.14
C GLY A 32 10.62 9.27 12.89
N ALA A 33 10.88 8.59 11.79
CA ALA A 33 12.24 8.40 11.31
C ALA A 33 12.81 9.77 10.90
N SER A 34 13.98 10.13 11.41
CA SER A 34 14.65 11.38 11.04
C SER A 34 16.03 11.06 10.47
N PRO A 35 16.32 11.39 9.21
CA PRO A 35 15.36 11.87 8.21
C PRO A 35 14.34 10.81 7.81
N ALA A 36 13.15 11.24 7.38
CA ALA A 36 12.15 10.33 6.83
C ALA A 36 12.72 9.64 5.58
N PRO A 37 12.64 8.31 5.47
CA PRO A 37 13.27 7.60 4.37
C PRO A 37 12.57 7.91 3.05
N THR A 38 13.33 8.34 2.05
CA THR A 38 12.89 8.30 0.67
C THR A 38 13.01 6.88 0.17
N LEU A 39 11.88 6.17 0.04
CA LEU A 39 11.89 4.76 -0.32
C LEU A 39 12.13 4.53 -1.81
N PHE A 40 11.92 5.54 -2.65
CA PHE A 40 12.17 5.47 -4.08
C PHE A 40 12.83 6.77 -4.56
N ASP A 41 14.05 6.63 -5.09
CA ASP A 41 14.79 7.70 -5.74
C ASP A 41 15.16 7.26 -7.17
N PRO A 42 14.46 7.78 -8.19
CA PRO A 42 14.69 7.39 -9.57
C PRO A 42 16.09 7.76 -10.08
N ALA A 43 16.73 8.79 -9.51
CA ALA A 43 18.09 9.16 -9.88
C ALA A 43 19.12 8.10 -9.47
N ARG A 44 18.87 7.35 -8.40
CA ARG A 44 19.74 6.29 -7.90
C ARG A 44 19.29 4.89 -8.33
N GLN A 45 17.99 4.66 -8.35
CA GLN A 45 17.41 3.33 -8.57
C GLN A 45 17.00 3.11 -10.03
N GLY A 46 16.90 4.19 -10.82
CA GLY A 46 16.41 4.11 -12.19
C GLY A 46 14.90 3.83 -12.26
N ARG A 47 14.50 3.01 -13.21
CA ARG A 47 13.10 2.60 -13.37
C ARG A 47 12.64 1.78 -12.18
N PHE A 48 11.37 1.94 -11.80
CA PHE A 48 10.75 1.05 -10.83
C PHE A 48 10.48 -0.31 -11.47
N ASP A 49 11.03 -1.39 -10.88
CA ASP A 49 10.79 -2.73 -11.39
C ASP A 49 9.39 -3.21 -10.97
N THR A 50 8.47 -3.26 -11.94
CA THR A 50 7.09 -3.68 -11.72
C THR A 50 6.92 -5.19 -11.63
N HIS A 51 7.91 -5.98 -12.03
CA HIS A 51 7.89 -7.44 -11.94
C HIS A 51 8.54 -7.96 -10.67
N MET A 52 9.58 -7.28 -10.22
CA MET A 52 10.27 -7.58 -8.96
C MET A 52 10.43 -6.29 -8.15
N PRO A 53 9.36 -5.81 -7.51
CA PRO A 53 9.43 -4.58 -6.71
C PRO A 53 10.48 -4.72 -5.61
N PRO A 54 11.18 -3.65 -5.26
CA PRO A 54 12.15 -3.67 -4.18
C PRO A 54 11.54 -4.16 -2.86
N ALA A 55 12.36 -4.73 -1.98
CA ALA A 55 11.90 -5.23 -0.69
C ALA A 55 11.16 -4.14 0.10
N GLY A 56 10.03 -4.51 0.72
CA GLY A 56 9.14 -3.62 1.46
C GLY A 56 8.02 -2.98 0.63
N TRP A 57 8.07 -3.07 -0.69
CA TRP A 57 6.98 -2.65 -1.55
C TRP A 57 5.96 -3.77 -1.76
N VAL A 58 4.70 -3.45 -1.55
CA VAL A 58 3.56 -4.34 -1.75
C VAL A 58 2.87 -3.97 -3.05
N ASP A 59 2.74 -4.95 -3.93
CA ASP A 59 2.02 -4.79 -5.19
C ASP A 59 0.51 -4.83 -4.92
N LEU A 60 -0.21 -3.80 -5.31
CA LEU A 60 -1.67 -3.74 -5.23
C LEU A 60 -2.37 -4.35 -6.44
N GLY A 61 -1.60 -4.79 -7.43
CA GLY A 61 -2.12 -5.21 -8.72
C GLY A 61 -2.46 -4.03 -9.63
N TRP A 62 -3.32 -4.30 -10.61
CA TRP A 62 -3.83 -3.31 -11.53
C TRP A 62 -4.90 -2.45 -10.88
N ILE A 63 -4.83 -1.14 -11.18
CA ILE A 63 -5.80 -0.15 -10.71
C ILE A 63 -6.45 0.56 -11.90
N ASP A 64 -7.70 0.95 -11.71
CA ASP A 64 -8.48 1.69 -12.69
C ASP A 64 -8.82 3.09 -12.18
N GLN A 65 -9.31 3.92 -13.07
CA GLN A 65 -9.80 5.27 -12.77
C GLN A 65 -8.83 6.14 -11.98
N PHE A 66 -7.52 5.90 -12.13
CA PHE A 66 -6.52 6.70 -11.41
C PHE A 66 -6.71 8.19 -11.72
N ARG A 67 -6.96 8.96 -10.70
CA ARG A 67 -7.12 10.41 -10.75
C ARG A 67 -6.22 11.09 -9.73
N ARG A 68 -5.72 12.22 -10.12
CA ARG A 68 -4.90 13.06 -9.29
C ARG A 68 -5.45 14.48 -9.30
N SER A 69 -5.79 15.01 -8.15
CA SER A 69 -6.31 16.37 -7.98
C SER A 69 -5.28 17.17 -7.17
N PRO A 70 -4.42 17.99 -7.81
CA PRO A 70 -3.52 18.85 -7.08
C PRO A 70 -4.33 19.93 -6.36
N ALA A 71 -4.11 20.07 -5.06
CA ALA A 71 -4.62 21.14 -4.24
C ALA A 71 -3.48 22.12 -3.97
N GLY A 72 -3.66 23.37 -4.34
CA GLY A 72 -2.67 24.40 -4.10
C GLY A 72 -3.33 25.76 -4.06
N ARG A 73 -2.97 26.58 -3.08
CA ARG A 73 -3.42 27.95 -2.97
C ARG A 73 -2.29 28.89 -3.30
N VAL A 74 -2.51 29.73 -4.32
CA VAL A 74 -1.57 30.78 -4.66
C VAL A 74 -2.06 32.07 -4.01
N GLY A 75 -1.30 32.56 -3.04
CA GLY A 75 -1.50 33.90 -2.46
C GLY A 75 -0.90 34.98 -3.37
N GLN A 76 -1.49 36.15 -3.35
CA GLN A 76 -1.05 37.29 -4.13
C GLN A 76 -0.79 38.51 -3.21
N ILE A 77 0.38 39.09 -3.36
CA ILE A 77 0.70 40.36 -2.74
C ILE A 77 0.36 41.47 -3.73
N ARG A 78 -0.58 42.31 -3.36
CA ARG A 78 -1.04 43.42 -4.18
C ARG A 78 -0.58 44.75 -3.57
N SER A 79 -0.17 45.67 -4.40
CA SER A 79 0.21 47.03 -3.96
C SER A 79 -0.11 48.07 -5.01
N GLY A 80 -0.14 49.33 -4.59
CA GLY A 80 -0.43 50.46 -5.44
C GLY A 80 -1.92 50.79 -5.57
N TYR A 81 -2.21 51.99 -6.12
CA TYR A 81 -3.54 52.60 -6.20
C TYR A 81 -4.61 51.69 -6.86
N ARG A 82 -4.22 50.83 -7.81
CA ARG A 82 -5.13 49.89 -8.49
C ARG A 82 -5.00 48.45 -8.01
N GLY A 83 -4.30 48.21 -6.90
CA GLY A 83 -4.15 46.83 -6.36
C GLY A 83 -3.43 45.86 -7.30
N ALA A 84 -2.41 46.32 -8.03
CA ALA A 84 -1.66 45.48 -8.95
C ALA A 84 -0.96 44.33 -8.20
N VAL A 85 -1.00 43.14 -8.75
CA VAL A 85 -0.27 41.97 -8.24
C VAL A 85 1.22 42.22 -8.42
N ARG A 86 1.97 42.23 -7.32
CA ARG A 86 3.41 42.46 -7.29
C ARG A 86 4.21 41.19 -7.10
N ALA A 87 3.65 40.24 -6.36
CA ALA A 87 4.27 38.94 -6.13
C ALA A 87 3.19 37.89 -5.92
N GLN A 88 3.57 36.65 -6.15
CA GLN A 88 2.76 35.46 -5.86
C GLN A 88 3.56 34.49 -5.00
N TYR A 89 2.90 33.84 -4.09
CA TYR A 89 3.51 32.80 -3.26
C TYR A 89 2.56 31.59 -3.15
N ARG A 90 3.12 30.40 -2.95
CA ARG A 90 2.34 29.21 -2.65
C ARG A 90 2.05 29.18 -1.16
N GLY A 91 0.77 29.19 -0.80
CA GLY A 91 0.32 29.10 0.59
C GLY A 91 0.07 27.69 1.06
N GLU A 92 -0.54 26.87 0.21
CA GLU A 92 -0.86 25.47 0.51
C GLU A 92 -0.38 24.59 -0.62
N ILE A 93 0.16 23.42 -0.26
CA ILE A 93 0.59 22.40 -1.19
C ILE A 93 -0.06 21.10 -0.75
N GLY A 94 -0.89 20.52 -1.61
CA GLY A 94 -1.56 19.26 -1.36
C GLY A 94 -1.89 18.55 -2.67
N SER A 95 -2.27 17.31 -2.57
CA SER A 95 -2.80 16.53 -3.69
C SER A 95 -3.67 15.42 -3.13
N ALA A 96 -4.82 15.21 -3.75
CA ALA A 96 -5.59 14.00 -3.56
C ALA A 96 -5.30 13.01 -4.68
N VAL A 97 -5.33 11.73 -4.35
CA VAL A 97 -5.16 10.61 -5.28
C VAL A 97 -6.32 9.67 -5.06
N GLU A 98 -7.03 9.33 -6.12
CA GLU A 98 -8.12 8.35 -6.08
C GLU A 98 -7.94 7.32 -7.19
N PHE A 99 -8.36 6.08 -6.91
CA PHE A 99 -8.35 4.99 -7.88
C PHE A 99 -9.29 3.86 -7.43
N GLU A 100 -9.57 2.94 -8.34
CA GLU A 100 -10.35 1.74 -8.08
C GLU A 100 -9.45 0.51 -8.18
N PHE A 101 -9.63 -0.43 -7.25
CA PHE A 101 -8.95 -1.72 -7.31
C PHE A 101 -9.67 -2.66 -8.28
N ARG A 102 -8.92 -3.37 -9.12
CA ARG A 102 -9.45 -4.46 -9.94
C ARG A 102 -9.59 -5.75 -9.17
N GLU A 103 -8.84 -5.89 -8.11
CA GLU A 103 -8.80 -7.07 -7.27
C GLU A 103 -9.35 -6.74 -5.89
N TRP A 104 -9.93 -7.73 -5.24
CA TRP A 104 -10.48 -7.58 -3.91
C TRP A 104 -9.74 -8.47 -2.92
N GLY A 105 -9.43 -7.92 -1.77
CA GLY A 105 -8.79 -8.64 -0.69
C GLY A 105 -8.69 -7.80 0.59
N LYS A 106 -8.13 -8.40 1.63
CA LYS A 106 -7.95 -7.74 2.93
C LYS A 106 -7.15 -6.44 2.82
N LEU A 107 -6.06 -6.44 2.03
CA LEU A 107 -5.22 -5.26 1.86
C LEU A 107 -5.96 -4.14 1.12
N GLN A 108 -6.64 -4.49 0.03
CA GLN A 108 -7.42 -3.53 -0.75
C GLN A 108 -8.53 -2.90 0.10
N MET A 109 -9.26 -3.72 0.87
CA MET A 109 -10.27 -3.22 1.79
C MET A 109 -9.66 -2.33 2.88
N ALA A 110 -8.52 -2.69 3.45
CA ALA A 110 -7.85 -1.88 4.45
C ALA A 110 -7.41 -0.52 3.92
N LEU A 111 -6.92 -0.48 2.67
CA LEU A 111 -6.50 0.75 2.01
C LEU A 111 -7.68 1.62 1.59
N ALA A 112 -8.78 1.02 1.15
CA ALA A 112 -9.99 1.75 0.79
C ALA A 112 -10.64 2.41 2.00
N THR A 113 -10.78 1.67 3.10
CA THR A 113 -11.48 2.13 4.31
C THR A 113 -10.59 2.89 5.29
N GLY A 114 -9.27 2.75 5.18
CA GLY A 114 -8.32 3.34 6.13
C GLY A 114 -8.44 2.83 7.57
N THR A 115 -9.16 1.74 7.77
CA THR A 115 -9.53 1.24 9.09
C THR A 115 -8.53 0.24 9.65
N THR A 116 -8.67 -0.07 10.93
CA THR A 116 -7.89 -1.11 11.59
C THR A 116 -8.54 -2.47 11.33
N HIS A 117 -7.77 -3.40 10.79
CA HIS A 117 -8.21 -4.77 10.54
C HIS A 117 -7.76 -5.73 11.64
N PHE A 118 -8.52 -6.79 11.81
CA PHE A 118 -8.15 -7.90 12.67
C PHE A 118 -8.53 -9.23 12.02
N ASN A 119 -7.80 -10.27 12.41
CA ASN A 119 -8.05 -11.61 11.93
C ASN A 119 -9.15 -12.29 12.75
N ILE A 120 -10.05 -13.01 12.06
CA ILE A 120 -10.99 -13.93 12.68
C ILE A 120 -10.29 -15.28 12.72
N LEU A 121 -10.02 -15.77 13.94
CA LEU A 121 -9.23 -16.97 14.17
C LEU A 121 -10.10 -18.22 14.15
N LYS A 122 -9.52 -19.34 13.71
CA LYS A 122 -10.17 -20.66 13.75
C LYS A 122 -10.48 -21.03 15.21
N ALA A 123 -11.70 -21.51 15.44
CA ALA A 123 -12.09 -21.99 16.76
C ALA A 123 -11.33 -23.24 17.16
N ALA A 124 -11.09 -23.40 18.47
CA ALA A 124 -10.51 -24.62 19.03
C ALA A 124 -11.40 -25.84 18.77
N ALA A 125 -10.78 -26.99 18.56
CA ALA A 125 -11.52 -28.25 18.44
C ALA A 125 -12.33 -28.53 19.72
N GLY A 126 -13.61 -28.84 19.56
CA GLY A 126 -14.51 -29.14 20.69
C GLY A 126 -15.03 -27.89 21.43
N ALA A 127 -14.63 -26.66 21.06
CA ALA A 127 -15.32 -25.47 21.53
C ALA A 127 -16.76 -25.45 21.02
N ALA A 128 -17.70 -25.02 21.86
CA ALA A 128 -19.08 -24.81 21.41
C ALA A 128 -19.07 -23.79 20.26
N GLN A 129 -19.18 -24.27 19.05
CA GLN A 129 -19.11 -23.45 17.85
C GLN A 129 -20.49 -22.90 17.55
N GLN A 130 -20.61 -21.61 17.55
CA GLN A 130 -21.53 -20.95 16.63
C GLN A 130 -20.98 -21.17 15.21
N PRO A 131 -21.81 -21.25 14.17
CA PRO A 131 -21.31 -21.33 12.81
C PRO A 131 -20.27 -20.22 12.58
N LEU A 132 -19.03 -20.61 12.26
CA LEU A 132 -17.90 -19.71 11.99
C LEU A 132 -17.36 -18.89 13.18
N GLY A 133 -17.68 -19.23 14.42
CA GLY A 133 -17.15 -18.57 15.61
C GLY A 133 -16.85 -19.52 16.77
N GLY A 134 -16.22 -18.99 17.82
CA GLY A 134 -15.90 -19.73 19.03
C GLY A 134 -14.59 -19.25 19.68
N SER A 135 -14.20 -19.89 20.78
CA SER A 135 -12.89 -19.63 21.38
C SER A 135 -11.79 -20.04 20.41
N PRO A 136 -10.81 -19.16 20.15
CA PRO A 136 -9.76 -19.45 19.18
C PRO A 136 -8.88 -20.62 19.62
N ALA A 137 -8.38 -21.37 18.63
CA ALA A 137 -7.36 -22.37 18.87
C ALA A 137 -6.09 -21.71 19.45
N ALA A 138 -5.35 -22.45 20.28
CA ALA A 138 -4.15 -21.92 20.89
C ALA A 138 -3.11 -21.53 19.83
N ALA A 139 -2.42 -20.41 20.06
CA ALA A 139 -1.34 -19.99 19.21
C ALA A 139 -0.12 -20.90 19.39
N VAL A 140 0.52 -21.28 18.27
CA VAL A 140 1.71 -22.11 18.23
C VAL A 140 2.95 -21.23 18.11
N ALA A 141 3.93 -21.46 18.99
CA ALA A 141 5.21 -20.75 18.91
C ALA A 141 6.01 -21.15 17.66
N LEU A 142 6.84 -20.23 17.19
CA LEU A 142 7.80 -20.54 16.14
C LEU A 142 8.93 -21.42 16.65
N GLY A 143 9.43 -22.30 15.77
CA GLY A 143 10.72 -22.94 15.87
C GLY A 143 11.83 -22.08 15.27
N ALA A 144 13.07 -22.51 15.42
CA ALA A 144 14.22 -21.83 14.82
C ALA A 144 14.24 -22.01 13.29
N GLY A 145 14.75 -21.01 12.57
CA GLY A 145 14.98 -21.11 11.13
C GLY A 145 13.81 -20.68 10.25
N SER A 146 12.75 -20.11 10.81
CA SER A 146 11.65 -19.55 10.01
C SER A 146 12.15 -18.44 9.07
N THR A 147 11.60 -18.45 7.85
CA THR A 147 11.82 -17.41 6.82
C THR A 147 10.49 -16.76 6.46
N ALA A 148 10.49 -15.83 5.50
CA ALA A 148 9.24 -15.25 5.01
C ALA A 148 8.34 -16.27 4.30
N SER A 149 8.89 -17.35 3.74
CA SER A 149 8.15 -18.35 2.94
C SER A 149 8.03 -19.72 3.62
N VAL A 150 8.85 -20.01 4.61
CA VAL A 150 8.84 -21.28 5.34
C VAL A 150 8.77 -20.98 6.82
N ILE A 151 7.72 -21.46 7.45
CA ILE A 151 7.45 -21.25 8.87
C ILE A 151 7.74 -22.54 9.62
N GLU A 152 8.79 -22.51 10.42
CA GLU A 152 9.13 -23.58 11.34
C GLU A 152 8.36 -23.39 12.65
N LEU A 153 7.71 -24.43 13.12
CA LEU A 153 6.92 -24.42 14.35
C LEU A 153 7.67 -25.10 15.49
N ALA A 154 7.29 -24.80 16.71
CA ALA A 154 7.72 -25.57 17.85
C ALA A 154 7.30 -27.05 17.71
N VAL A 155 8.05 -27.94 18.35
CA VAL A 155 7.86 -29.39 18.23
C VAL A 155 6.40 -29.81 18.50
N GLY A 156 5.81 -30.53 17.56
CA GLY A 156 4.41 -30.98 17.60
C GLY A 156 3.39 -29.93 17.18
N GLY A 157 3.82 -28.70 16.89
CA GLY A 157 2.92 -27.59 16.51
C GLY A 157 2.23 -27.79 15.18
N GLY A 158 2.86 -28.51 14.26
CA GLY A 158 2.31 -28.77 12.93
C GLY A 158 0.99 -29.56 12.92
N ALA A 159 0.66 -30.26 14.00
CA ALA A 159 -0.56 -31.08 14.09
C ALA A 159 -1.85 -30.22 13.95
N GLN A 160 -1.82 -28.92 14.27
CA GLN A 160 -2.97 -28.02 14.21
C GLN A 160 -3.25 -27.47 12.80
N PHE A 161 -2.33 -27.61 11.85
CA PHE A 161 -2.39 -26.93 10.56
C PHE A 161 -2.53 -27.93 9.40
N GLN A 162 -3.18 -27.49 8.33
CA GLN A 162 -3.34 -28.25 7.09
C GLN A 162 -2.98 -27.40 5.87
N ALA A 163 -2.56 -28.04 4.79
CA ALA A 163 -2.37 -27.36 3.50
C ALA A 163 -3.70 -26.76 3.04
N GLY A 164 -3.65 -25.57 2.46
CA GLY A 164 -4.80 -24.77 2.05
C GLY A 164 -5.36 -23.86 3.13
N GLU A 165 -4.96 -24.00 4.39
CA GLU A 165 -5.38 -23.07 5.44
C GLU A 165 -4.59 -21.76 5.36
N MET A 166 -5.26 -20.67 5.72
CA MET A 166 -4.62 -19.36 5.89
C MET A 166 -4.17 -19.21 7.34
N ILE A 167 -2.96 -18.74 7.54
CA ILE A 167 -2.37 -18.51 8.85
C ILE A 167 -1.95 -17.05 9.02
N ALA A 168 -2.05 -16.54 10.25
CA ALA A 168 -1.38 -15.32 10.70
C ALA A 168 -0.10 -15.71 11.45
N VAL A 169 0.98 -14.98 11.18
CA VAL A 169 2.29 -15.19 11.82
C VAL A 169 2.77 -13.87 12.38
N ASP A 170 2.58 -13.66 13.67
CA ASP A 170 3.00 -12.41 14.32
C ASP A 170 3.16 -12.55 15.83
N VAL A 171 3.65 -11.49 16.46
CA VAL A 171 3.70 -11.40 17.92
C VAL A 171 2.31 -11.05 18.46
N ASP A 172 2.13 -11.33 19.73
CA ASP A 172 0.92 -10.94 20.48
C ASP A 172 1.07 -9.49 20.97
N PHE A 173 0.64 -8.54 20.16
CA PHE A 173 0.76 -7.12 20.47
C PHE A 173 -0.18 -6.64 21.58
N THR A 174 -1.15 -7.42 21.96
CA THR A 174 -2.18 -7.01 22.92
C THR A 174 -1.87 -7.45 24.34
N GLY A 175 -0.81 -8.25 24.51
CA GLY A 175 -0.51 -8.91 25.77
C GLY A 175 -1.53 -10.01 26.13
N GLN A 176 -2.43 -10.34 25.20
CA GLN A 176 -3.40 -11.43 25.35
C GLN A 176 -2.84 -12.69 24.72
N ALA A 177 -2.38 -13.61 25.53
CA ALA A 177 -1.86 -14.89 25.03
C ALA A 177 -2.86 -15.56 24.09
N GLY A 178 -2.41 -15.89 22.87
CA GLY A 178 -3.22 -16.59 21.89
C GLY A 178 -3.84 -15.73 20.79
N PHE A 179 -3.67 -14.40 20.81
CA PHE A 179 -4.16 -13.52 19.74
C PHE A 179 -3.00 -13.04 18.90
N VAL A 180 -2.79 -13.69 17.77
CA VAL A 180 -1.72 -13.35 16.84
C VAL A 180 -2.15 -12.24 15.90
N GLY A 181 -1.37 -11.16 15.85
CA GLY A 181 -1.61 -10.04 14.95
C GLY A 181 -2.99 -9.41 15.11
N SER A 182 -3.53 -9.36 16.31
CA SER A 182 -4.83 -8.75 16.57
C SER A 182 -4.75 -7.24 16.56
N GLY A 183 -5.32 -6.60 15.56
CA GLY A 183 -5.41 -5.15 15.44
C GLY A 183 -6.56 -4.51 16.23
N VAL A 184 -7.34 -5.28 16.97
CA VAL A 184 -8.57 -4.78 17.63
C VAL A 184 -8.30 -4.00 18.89
N GLN A 185 -7.15 -4.18 19.50
CA GLN A 185 -6.84 -3.65 20.81
C GLN A 185 -6.38 -2.18 20.75
N ALA A 186 -6.56 -1.47 21.86
CA ALA A 186 -6.30 -0.04 21.98
C ALA A 186 -4.87 0.38 21.59
N THR A 187 -3.89 -0.48 21.72
CA THR A 187 -2.50 -0.25 21.31
C THR A 187 -2.35 0.11 19.84
N PHE A 188 -3.24 -0.35 18.97
CA PHE A 188 -3.21 -0.04 17.53
C PHE A 188 -3.87 1.27 17.17
N VAL A 189 -4.57 1.88 18.07
CA VAL A 189 -5.23 3.17 17.88
C VAL A 189 -4.50 4.31 18.57
N THR A 190 -3.30 4.05 19.07
CA THR A 190 -2.45 5.07 19.71
C THR A 190 -1.46 5.66 18.71
N PRO A 191 -1.01 6.92 18.90
CA PRO A 191 0.03 7.52 18.04
C PRO A 191 1.32 6.69 17.95
N SER A 192 1.64 5.88 18.95
CA SER A 192 2.80 4.99 18.94
C SER A 192 2.72 3.92 17.85
N ALA A 193 1.53 3.52 17.43
CA ALA A 193 1.35 2.58 16.33
C ALA A 193 1.78 3.17 14.99
N ILE A 194 1.68 4.49 14.81
CA ILE A 194 2.06 5.19 13.58
C ILE A 194 3.59 5.22 13.42
N THR A 195 4.33 5.20 14.52
CA THR A 195 5.81 5.18 14.52
C THR A 195 6.40 3.78 14.50
N ASP A 196 5.56 2.76 14.44
CA ASP A 196 5.99 1.37 14.47
C ASP A 196 6.60 0.93 13.16
N VAL A 197 7.82 0.44 13.20
CA VAL A 197 8.53 -0.10 12.03
C VAL A 197 7.91 -1.39 11.50
N ASP A 198 7.16 -2.11 12.33
CA ASP A 198 6.45 -3.34 11.98
C ASP A 198 4.98 -3.08 11.59
N PHE A 199 4.70 -1.93 11.01
CA PHE A 199 3.34 -1.47 10.69
C PHE A 199 2.50 -2.50 9.94
N ILE A 200 3.04 -3.15 8.90
CA ILE A 200 2.32 -4.20 8.15
C ILE A 200 1.91 -5.34 9.05
N ARG A 201 2.76 -5.75 9.97
CA ARG A 201 2.48 -6.82 10.93
C ARG A 201 1.36 -6.40 11.89
N ARG A 202 1.46 -5.20 12.43
CA ARG A 202 0.50 -4.70 13.43
C ARG A 202 -0.89 -4.47 12.89
N VAL A 203 -1.03 -4.10 11.62
CA VAL A 203 -2.35 -4.03 10.97
C VAL A 203 -2.83 -5.36 10.42
N THR A 204 -2.16 -6.46 10.82
CA THR A 204 -2.57 -7.84 10.54
C THR A 204 -2.51 -8.27 9.08
N PHE A 205 -1.61 -7.68 8.31
CA PHE A 205 -1.35 -8.12 6.93
C PHE A 205 -0.35 -9.28 6.84
N ASN A 206 0.24 -9.70 7.96
CA ASN A 206 1.22 -10.77 7.96
C ASN A 206 0.52 -12.14 7.97
N VAL A 207 -0.19 -12.42 6.91
CA VAL A 207 -0.94 -13.67 6.67
C VAL A 207 -0.42 -14.38 5.43
N GLY A 208 -0.54 -15.70 5.42
CA GLY A 208 -0.15 -16.51 4.28
C GLY A 208 -0.98 -17.78 4.19
N VAL A 209 -1.12 -18.33 2.98
CA VAL A 209 -1.76 -19.62 2.73
C VAL A 209 -0.71 -20.72 2.77
N ILE A 210 -0.96 -21.79 3.51
CA ILE A 210 -0.11 -22.96 3.56
C ILE A 210 -0.21 -23.69 2.23
N GLN A 211 0.85 -23.70 1.45
CA GLN A 211 0.95 -24.48 0.21
C GLN A 211 1.19 -25.97 0.51
N SER A 212 2.10 -26.25 1.44
CA SER A 212 2.43 -27.62 1.85
C SER A 212 2.91 -27.66 3.30
N LYS A 213 2.80 -28.84 3.91
CA LYS A 213 3.23 -29.12 5.27
C LYS A 213 4.07 -30.38 5.34
N THR A 214 5.18 -30.32 6.05
CA THR A 214 6.02 -31.47 6.37
C THR A 214 6.41 -31.45 7.84
N GLY A 215 5.78 -32.30 8.65
CA GLY A 215 5.98 -32.26 10.10
C GLY A 215 5.55 -30.93 10.71
N ASP A 216 6.49 -30.24 11.32
CA ASP A 216 6.30 -28.94 11.94
C ASP A 216 6.72 -27.77 11.02
N SER A 217 7.06 -28.06 9.76
CA SER A 217 7.42 -27.03 8.76
C SER A 217 6.25 -26.75 7.83
N LEU A 218 5.89 -25.48 7.67
CA LEU A 218 4.82 -24.97 6.80
C LEU A 218 5.44 -24.14 5.68
N THR A 219 5.26 -24.56 4.43
CA THR A 219 5.65 -23.77 3.26
C THR A 219 4.47 -22.92 2.81
N LEU A 220 4.65 -21.63 2.66
CA LEU A 220 3.62 -20.70 2.23
C LEU A 220 3.59 -20.55 0.72
N ALA A 221 2.39 -20.33 0.18
CA ALA A 221 2.18 -20.08 -1.25
C ALA A 221 2.79 -18.72 -1.70
N GLN A 222 2.84 -17.75 -0.80
CA GLN A 222 3.46 -16.44 -1.00
C GLN A 222 4.25 -16.06 0.25
N PRO A 223 5.34 -15.30 0.12
CA PRO A 223 6.08 -14.80 1.27
C PRO A 223 5.21 -13.90 2.14
N LEU A 224 5.43 -13.91 3.44
CA LEU A 224 4.81 -12.98 4.37
C LEU A 224 5.19 -11.54 4.02
N LEU A 225 4.20 -10.64 3.97
CA LEU A 225 4.41 -9.22 3.69
C LEU A 225 5.34 -8.54 4.70
N GLY A 226 5.25 -8.93 5.97
CA GLY A 226 6.14 -8.45 7.02
C GLY A 226 7.56 -9.04 7.00
N GLY A 227 7.90 -9.83 5.99
CA GLY A 227 9.21 -10.49 5.86
C GLY A 227 9.42 -11.62 6.87
N VAL A 228 10.66 -11.82 7.29
CA VAL A 228 11.02 -12.87 8.25
C VAL A 228 10.33 -12.59 9.60
N PRO A 229 9.57 -13.55 10.16
CA PRO A 229 8.89 -13.34 11.42
C PRO A 229 9.87 -13.20 12.58
N LEU A 230 9.47 -12.43 13.59
CA LEU A 230 10.25 -12.29 14.83
C LEU A 230 10.28 -13.62 15.59
N ALA A 231 11.35 -13.88 16.31
CA ALA A 231 11.50 -15.12 17.09
C ALA A 231 10.37 -15.33 18.13
N ALA A 232 9.80 -14.25 18.64
CA ALA A 232 8.67 -14.29 19.59
C ALA A 232 7.30 -14.43 18.91
N ALA A 233 7.26 -14.47 17.56
CA ALA A 233 6.01 -14.62 16.84
C ALA A 233 5.37 -15.99 17.10
N LYS A 234 4.06 -16.03 16.94
CA LYS A 234 3.22 -17.22 17.05
C LYS A 234 2.41 -17.37 15.78
N VAL A 235 1.83 -18.54 15.60
CA VAL A 235 1.05 -18.89 14.43
C VAL A 235 -0.35 -19.34 14.83
N GLN A 236 -1.36 -18.83 14.16
CA GLN A 236 -2.76 -19.28 14.30
C GLN A 236 -3.44 -19.37 12.95
N THR A 237 -4.36 -20.31 12.79
CA THR A 237 -5.19 -20.40 11.58
C THR A 237 -6.23 -19.28 11.58
N VAL A 238 -6.36 -18.62 10.43
CA VAL A 238 -7.30 -17.51 10.17
C VAL A 238 -8.43 -18.02 9.29
N THR A 239 -9.67 -17.73 9.66
CA THR A 239 -10.87 -18.08 8.88
C THR A 239 -11.47 -16.91 8.13
N GLY A 240 -11.06 -15.70 8.48
CA GLY A 240 -11.53 -14.48 7.86
C GLY A 240 -10.89 -13.25 8.50
N PHE A 241 -11.38 -12.09 8.12
CA PHE A 241 -10.97 -10.83 8.72
C PHE A 241 -12.18 -9.90 8.87
N ALA A 242 -12.03 -8.92 9.73
CA ALA A 242 -13.00 -7.85 9.89
C ALA A 242 -12.25 -6.53 10.05
N SER A 243 -12.94 -5.43 9.79
CA SER A 243 -12.44 -4.08 10.00
C SER A 243 -13.32 -3.32 10.99
N ARG A 244 -12.73 -2.29 11.60
CA ARG A 244 -13.44 -1.42 12.52
C ARG A 244 -13.27 0.02 12.08
N GLU A 245 -14.36 0.64 11.69
CA GLU A 245 -14.43 2.04 11.31
C GLU A 245 -14.47 2.97 12.52
N GLY A 246 -14.15 4.25 12.31
CA GLY A 246 -14.24 5.29 13.34
C GLY A 246 -13.14 5.21 14.40
N SER A 247 -12.03 4.53 14.14
CA SER A 247 -10.86 4.53 15.04
C SER A 247 -10.03 5.81 14.86
N SER A 248 -9.19 6.10 15.86
CA SER A 248 -8.21 7.20 15.77
C SER A 248 -6.93 6.81 15.00
N PHE A 249 -6.85 5.58 14.51
CA PHE A 249 -5.71 5.10 13.76
C PHE A 249 -5.73 5.64 12.34
N ILE A 250 -4.66 6.31 11.94
CA ILE A 250 -4.49 6.85 10.59
C ILE A 250 -3.37 6.07 9.91
N GLN A 251 -3.70 5.42 8.80
CA GLN A 251 -2.72 4.74 7.97
C GLN A 251 -1.91 5.75 7.15
N SER A 252 -0.60 5.57 7.13
CA SER A 252 0.29 6.32 6.26
C SER A 252 1.15 5.38 5.42
N TRP A 253 1.25 5.69 4.13
CA TRP A 253 1.94 4.86 3.15
C TRP A 253 2.83 5.70 2.25
N SER A 254 3.96 5.16 1.82
CA SER A 254 4.62 5.61 0.61
C SER A 254 4.03 4.87 -0.57
N ALA A 255 3.84 5.53 -1.71
CA ALA A 255 3.22 4.92 -2.88
C ALA A 255 3.95 5.27 -4.17
N VAL A 256 4.10 4.29 -5.06
CA VAL A 256 4.52 4.48 -6.45
C VAL A 256 3.42 3.97 -7.36
N PHE A 257 2.95 4.83 -8.23
CA PHE A 257 2.01 4.47 -9.28
C PHE A 257 2.76 4.48 -10.62
N VAL A 258 2.72 3.38 -11.32
CA VAL A 258 3.54 3.16 -12.53
C VAL A 258 2.66 2.84 -13.72
N VAL A 259 3.00 3.44 -14.86
CA VAL A 259 2.48 3.06 -16.17
C VAL A 259 3.66 2.62 -17.03
N ASP A 260 3.67 1.37 -17.43
CA ASP A 260 4.54 0.89 -18.48
C ASP A 260 3.82 1.04 -19.81
N THR A 261 4.47 1.68 -20.78
CA THR A 261 3.89 1.88 -22.09
C THR A 261 4.26 0.72 -23.03
N ALA A 262 3.45 0.51 -24.07
CA ALA A 262 3.66 -0.59 -25.02
C ALA A 262 5.00 -0.50 -25.78
N ASP A 263 5.57 0.70 -25.91
CA ASP A 263 6.88 0.96 -26.52
C ASP A 263 8.05 0.83 -25.54
N GLY A 264 7.77 0.50 -24.27
CA GLY A 264 8.79 0.29 -23.23
C GLY A 264 9.23 1.56 -22.50
N ALA A 265 8.50 2.68 -22.62
CA ALA A 265 8.66 3.82 -21.73
C ALA A 265 7.95 3.59 -20.39
N GLN A 266 8.35 4.31 -19.36
CA GLN A 266 7.74 4.24 -18.04
C GLN A 266 7.43 5.63 -17.51
N LEU A 267 6.17 5.86 -17.11
CA LEU A 267 5.73 7.04 -16.36
C LEU A 267 5.48 6.63 -14.94
N TYR A 268 5.92 7.43 -13.97
CA TYR A 268 5.66 7.16 -12.56
C TYR A 268 5.23 8.41 -11.80
N TYR A 269 4.46 8.16 -10.72
CA TYR A 269 4.12 9.11 -9.68
C TYR A 269 4.56 8.52 -8.35
N TYR A 270 5.51 9.13 -7.68
CA TYR A 270 5.96 8.73 -6.35
C TYR A 270 5.44 9.71 -5.32
N TYR A 271 4.72 9.21 -4.36
CA TYR A 271 4.22 9.93 -3.20
C TYR A 271 4.97 9.45 -1.97
N PRO A 272 5.83 10.27 -1.37
CA PRO A 272 6.56 9.88 -0.15
C PRO A 272 5.62 9.55 1.00
N GLN A 273 4.51 10.30 1.13
CA GLN A 273 3.53 10.06 2.19
C GLN A 273 2.11 10.28 1.68
N LEU A 274 1.32 9.22 1.76
CA LEU A 274 -0.12 9.24 1.57
C LEU A 274 -0.83 8.86 2.86
N SER A 275 -1.92 9.53 3.16
CA SER A 275 -2.85 9.18 4.23
C SER A 275 -4.22 8.94 3.65
N VAL A 276 -4.91 7.90 4.11
CA VAL A 276 -6.24 7.58 3.62
C VAL A 276 -7.20 8.72 3.94
N SER A 277 -7.99 9.11 2.95
CA SER A 277 -9.09 10.07 3.08
C SER A 277 -10.40 9.30 3.03
N ASN A 278 -11.21 9.37 4.08
CA ASN A 278 -12.52 8.71 4.13
C ASN A 278 -13.64 9.70 3.80
N GLU A 279 -13.42 10.54 2.80
CA GLU A 279 -14.40 11.60 2.46
C GLU A 279 -15.44 11.14 1.44
N ARG A 280 -15.24 10.00 0.79
CA ARG A 280 -16.12 9.46 -0.24
C ARG A 280 -16.47 8.00 0.01
N GLU A 281 -17.47 7.53 -0.74
CA GLU A 281 -17.86 6.13 -0.75
C GLU A 281 -16.70 5.23 -1.21
N ASP A 282 -16.34 4.26 -0.38
CA ASP A 282 -15.23 3.34 -0.59
C ASP A 282 -15.62 2.07 -1.34
N ALA A 283 -16.92 1.78 -1.44
CA ALA A 283 -17.44 0.57 -2.08
C ALA A 283 -18.67 0.85 -2.94
N SER A 284 -18.73 0.24 -4.10
CA SER A 284 -19.91 0.28 -4.98
C SER A 284 -20.23 -1.09 -5.53
N PHE A 285 -21.52 -1.33 -5.79
CA PHE A 285 -22.00 -2.49 -6.52
C PHE A 285 -22.65 -2.02 -7.82
N ASP A 286 -22.03 -2.34 -8.93
CA ASP A 286 -22.58 -2.08 -10.24
C ASP A 286 -23.19 -3.34 -10.83
N VAL A 287 -24.36 -3.17 -11.47
CA VAL A 287 -25.04 -4.21 -12.25
C VAL A 287 -24.79 -3.90 -13.73
N GLU A 288 -23.86 -4.60 -14.34
CA GLU A 288 -23.72 -4.53 -15.79
C GLU A 288 -24.72 -5.46 -16.47
N ASN A 289 -25.56 -4.87 -17.30
CA ASN A 289 -26.53 -5.59 -18.15
C ASN A 289 -25.78 -6.07 -19.41
N SER A 290 -25.22 -7.25 -19.40
CA SER A 290 -24.52 -7.86 -20.56
C SER A 290 -25.44 -8.72 -21.42
N GLY A 291 -26.68 -8.28 -21.63
CA GLY A 291 -27.65 -8.86 -22.60
C GLY A 291 -28.28 -10.20 -22.26
N THR A 292 -27.67 -11.03 -21.42
CA THR A 292 -28.21 -12.35 -21.03
C THR A 292 -27.99 -12.72 -19.56
N ALA A 293 -27.20 -11.99 -18.81
CA ALA A 293 -27.04 -12.18 -17.37
C ALA A 293 -26.65 -10.83 -16.73
N ASP A 294 -27.24 -10.53 -15.59
CA ASP A 294 -26.81 -9.42 -14.74
C ASP A 294 -25.49 -9.81 -14.07
N VAL A 295 -24.41 -9.18 -14.46
CA VAL A 295 -23.10 -9.30 -13.78
C VAL A 295 -23.03 -8.21 -12.72
N ARG A 296 -22.93 -8.61 -11.46
CA ARG A 296 -22.72 -7.69 -10.35
C ARG A 296 -21.24 -7.59 -10.04
N GLY A 297 -20.66 -6.43 -10.25
CA GLY A 297 -19.31 -6.09 -9.86
C GLY A 297 -19.26 -5.40 -8.50
N TYR A 298 -18.31 -5.76 -7.67
CA TYR A 298 -17.96 -5.05 -6.44
C TYR A 298 -16.66 -4.30 -6.68
N ALA A 299 -16.73 -2.98 -6.69
CA ALA A 299 -15.54 -2.12 -6.83
C ALA A 299 -15.19 -1.51 -5.48
N LEU A 300 -13.92 -1.55 -5.13
CA LEU A 300 -13.35 -0.81 -4.01
C LEU A 300 -12.61 0.41 -4.56
N ARG A 301 -12.96 1.56 -4.03
CA ARG A 301 -12.28 2.83 -4.32
C ARG A 301 -11.43 3.23 -3.14
N ALA A 302 -10.21 3.67 -3.41
CA ALA A 302 -9.33 4.26 -2.42
C ALA A 302 -9.11 5.74 -2.73
N GLU A 303 -9.19 6.58 -1.71
CA GLU A 303 -8.87 7.99 -1.77
C GLU A 303 -7.82 8.33 -0.73
N PHE A 304 -6.78 9.03 -1.15
CA PHE A 304 -5.65 9.41 -0.30
C PHE A 304 -5.37 10.90 -0.40
N ASN A 305 -5.01 11.49 0.71
CA ASN A 305 -4.39 12.80 0.76
C ASN A 305 -2.87 12.66 0.77
N ALA A 306 -2.20 13.31 -0.18
CA ALA A 306 -0.76 13.41 -0.18
C ALA A 306 -0.33 14.45 0.86
N LEU A 307 0.42 14.02 1.85
CA LEU A 307 0.95 14.87 2.89
C LEU A 307 2.28 15.50 2.44
N ALA A 308 2.56 16.67 2.97
CA ALA A 308 3.79 17.38 2.71
C ALA A 308 4.99 16.61 3.26
N PHE A 309 6.02 16.46 2.46
CA PHE A 309 7.29 15.83 2.76
C PHE A 309 8.41 16.83 2.51
N GLU A 310 9.36 16.93 3.43
CA GLU A 310 10.53 17.76 3.27
C GLU A 310 11.63 16.96 2.55
N ASP A 311 12.01 17.44 1.34
CA ASP A 311 13.08 16.79 0.58
C ASP A 311 14.41 16.96 1.31
N SER A 312 15.07 15.85 1.57
CA SER A 312 16.35 15.84 2.30
C SER A 312 17.53 16.44 1.53
N ILE A 313 17.36 16.71 0.23
CA ILE A 313 18.41 17.26 -0.63
C ILE A 313 18.47 18.78 -0.52
N ASP A 314 17.34 19.44 -0.57
CA ASP A 314 17.24 20.89 -0.64
C ASP A 314 16.30 21.53 0.39
N GLY A 315 15.59 20.70 1.19
CA GLY A 315 14.61 21.16 2.19
C GLY A 315 13.30 21.67 1.59
N GLU A 316 13.09 21.50 0.30
CA GLU A 316 11.84 21.90 -0.34
C GLU A 316 10.67 21.01 0.09
N THR A 317 9.51 21.63 0.24
CA THR A 317 8.28 20.88 0.56
C THR A 317 7.68 20.30 -0.68
N VAL A 318 7.60 18.97 -0.75
CA VAL A 318 7.05 18.21 -1.89
C VAL A 318 5.92 17.30 -1.43
N VAL A 319 5.00 17.00 -2.35
CA VAL A 319 3.92 16.03 -2.13
C VAL A 319 3.98 14.87 -3.11
N CYS A 320 4.65 15.06 -4.25
CA CYS A 320 4.73 14.05 -5.30
C CYS A 320 5.91 14.32 -6.22
N TYR A 321 6.68 13.29 -6.50
CA TYR A 321 7.64 13.26 -7.60
C TYR A 321 7.00 12.61 -8.82
N ARG A 322 7.19 13.24 -9.99
CA ARG A 322 6.72 12.72 -11.27
C ARG A 322 7.91 12.54 -12.19
N GLY A 323 8.00 11.42 -12.86
CA GLY A 323 9.08 11.21 -13.78
C GLY A 323 8.69 10.33 -14.94
N PHE A 324 9.56 10.35 -15.93
CA PHE A 324 9.39 9.63 -17.17
C PHE A 324 10.74 9.05 -17.60
N PHE A 325 10.75 7.78 -17.87
CA PHE A 325 11.87 7.10 -18.50
C PHE A 325 11.49 6.75 -19.94
N PRO A 326 12.16 7.32 -20.93
CA PRO A 326 11.87 7.04 -22.33
C PRO A 326 12.19 5.58 -22.68
N ALA A 327 11.50 5.05 -23.66
CA ALA A 327 11.86 3.77 -24.28
C ALA A 327 13.28 3.83 -24.84
N PRO A 328 14.03 2.70 -24.87
CA PRO A 328 15.36 2.66 -25.47
C PRO A 328 15.31 3.17 -26.92
N GLY A 329 16.16 4.15 -27.23
CA GLY A 329 16.22 4.75 -28.56
C GLY A 329 15.16 5.79 -28.91
N SER A 330 14.20 6.07 -27.99
CA SER A 330 13.24 7.15 -28.16
C SER A 330 13.78 8.48 -27.65
N GLN A 331 13.32 9.58 -28.23
CA GLN A 331 13.63 10.94 -27.77
C GLN A 331 12.38 11.58 -27.20
N ALA A 332 12.34 11.70 -25.87
CA ALA A 332 11.21 12.30 -25.15
C ALA A 332 11.34 13.81 -24.92
N TYR A 333 12.40 14.42 -25.45
CA TYR A 333 12.71 15.86 -25.23
C TYR A 333 12.59 16.66 -26.49
#